data_976e1751d297a7f687117b870986d18c
#
_entry.id   976e1751d297a7f687117b870986d18c
#
_cell.length_a   1.000
_cell.length_b   1.000
_cell.length_c   1.000
_cell.angle_alpha   90.00
_cell.angle_beta   90.00
_cell.angle_gamma   90.00
#
_symmetry.space_group_name_H-M   'P 1'
#
loop_
_entity.id
_entity.type
_entity.pdbx_description
1 polymer ?
#
loop_
_entity_poly.entity_id
_entity_poly.type
_entity_poly.pdbx_seq_one_letter_code
_entity_poly.pdbx_strand_id
1 'polypeptide(L)'
;MFEVPYKRYSLENWEHTKGWIYGVLKDHPLPIKPSVIGDPREDFWENHKGHPEYMDEIASVVAKSVGRFAADQGIDINDFFICDMWHQVTDQFHSHKAHNHGATGFSANLYMNFNQGEHLPTRFYAPFNDFATGISLDFMDLNVDEGDIVFFPSAILHESPINLWETPREILAMNFRVNS
;
A
#
# COMPACT_ATOMS: atom_id res chain seq x y z
N MET A 1 -0.64 17.67 -20.10
CA MET A 1 -0.40 17.65 -18.65
C MET A 1 -0.20 16.20 -18.26
N PHE A 2 0.85 15.85 -17.54
CA PHE A 2 1.04 14.47 -17.09
C PHE A 2 0.19 14.25 -15.86
N GLU A 3 -0.73 13.29 -15.91
CA GLU A 3 -1.48 12.84 -14.74
C GLU A 3 -0.83 11.58 -14.21
N VAL A 4 -0.61 11.53 -12.91
CA VAL A 4 -0.21 10.30 -12.22
C VAL A 4 -1.48 9.53 -11.90
N PRO A 5 -1.66 8.29 -12.39
CA PRO A 5 -2.83 7.49 -12.04
C PRO A 5 -2.78 7.13 -10.55
N TYR A 6 -3.54 7.90 -9.78
CA TYR A 6 -3.80 7.69 -8.36
C TYR A 6 -5.29 7.48 -8.17
N LYS A 7 -5.67 6.40 -7.50
CA LYS A 7 -7.07 6.09 -7.21
C LYS A 7 -7.22 5.54 -5.79
N ARG A 8 -8.26 6.00 -5.13
CA ARG A 8 -8.65 5.54 -3.80
C ARG A 8 -10.07 4.95 -3.84
N TYR A 9 -10.24 3.79 -3.23
CA TYR A 9 -11.53 3.15 -3.06
C TYR A 9 -11.66 2.69 -1.62
N SER A 10 -12.84 2.87 -1.01
CA SER A 10 -13.14 2.33 0.32
C SER A 10 -13.74 0.92 0.16
N LEU A 11 -13.27 -0.03 0.98
CA LEU A 11 -13.85 -1.36 1.05
C LEU A 11 -15.21 -1.30 1.75
N GLU A 12 -16.18 -2.03 1.19
CA GLU A 12 -17.52 -2.14 1.79
C GLU A 12 -17.47 -2.99 3.06
N ASN A 13 -18.35 -2.68 4.02
CA ASN A 13 -18.48 -3.42 5.29
C ASN A 13 -17.14 -3.59 6.03
N TRP A 14 -16.36 -2.52 6.10
CA TRP A 14 -14.97 -2.55 6.56
C TRP A 14 -14.78 -3.27 7.89
N GLU A 15 -15.59 -2.99 8.91
CA GLU A 15 -15.46 -3.62 10.22
C GLU A 15 -15.49 -5.16 10.15
N HIS A 16 -16.41 -5.72 9.33
CA HIS A 16 -16.49 -7.15 9.12
C HIS A 16 -15.29 -7.67 8.33
N THR A 17 -14.94 -6.97 7.25
CA THR A 17 -13.80 -7.28 6.38
C THR A 17 -12.49 -7.26 7.16
N LYS A 18 -12.28 -6.23 7.97
CA LYS A 18 -11.13 -6.08 8.86
C LYS A 18 -10.98 -7.28 9.79
N GLY A 19 -12.06 -7.63 10.49
CA GLY A 19 -12.05 -8.78 11.41
C GLY A 19 -11.69 -10.09 10.71
N TRP A 20 -12.18 -10.28 9.48
CA TRP A 20 -11.84 -11.45 8.67
C TRP A 20 -10.37 -11.46 8.25
N ILE A 21 -9.83 -10.33 7.73
CA ILE A 21 -8.41 -10.22 7.34
C ILE A 21 -7.50 -10.52 8.54
N TYR A 22 -7.78 -9.93 9.72
CA TYR A 22 -6.99 -10.23 10.92
C TYR A 22 -7.10 -11.70 11.35
N GLY A 23 -8.24 -12.34 11.10
CA GLY A 23 -8.43 -13.77 11.31
C GLY A 23 -7.46 -14.60 10.45
N VAL A 24 -7.28 -14.22 9.20
CA VAL A 24 -6.31 -14.85 8.28
C VAL A 24 -4.87 -14.55 8.72
N LEU A 25 -4.52 -13.27 8.96
CA LEU A 25 -3.16 -12.85 9.34
C LEU A 25 -2.69 -13.38 10.68
N LYS A 26 -3.60 -13.80 11.57
CA LYS A 26 -3.27 -14.37 12.88
C LYS A 26 -2.34 -15.58 12.79
N ASP A 27 -2.50 -16.37 11.75
CA ASP A 27 -1.69 -17.58 11.53
C ASP A 27 -0.36 -17.27 10.80
N HIS A 28 -0.17 -15.99 10.41
CA HIS A 28 1.00 -15.47 9.71
C HIS A 28 1.62 -14.27 10.47
N PRO A 29 2.19 -14.50 11.68
CA PRO A 29 2.67 -13.42 12.52
C PRO A 29 3.89 -12.72 11.89
N LEU A 30 3.91 -11.40 11.99
CA LEU A 30 5.07 -10.60 11.62
C LEU A 30 6.27 -10.89 12.53
N PRO A 31 7.50 -10.67 12.03
CA PRO A 31 8.70 -10.71 12.86
C PRO A 31 8.57 -9.72 14.03
N ILE A 32 9.11 -10.10 15.21
CA ILE A 32 9.04 -9.27 16.43
C ILE A 32 9.80 -7.94 16.25
N LYS A 33 10.81 -7.93 15.39
CA LYS A 33 11.64 -6.76 15.10
C LYS A 33 11.77 -6.58 13.59
N PRO A 34 11.90 -5.33 13.10
CA PRO A 34 12.19 -5.10 11.70
C PRO A 34 13.59 -5.63 11.32
N SER A 35 13.78 -5.96 10.06
CA SER A 35 15.07 -6.38 9.51
C SER A 35 16.13 -5.29 9.59
N VAL A 36 15.69 -4.01 9.53
CA VAL A 36 16.54 -2.82 9.69
C VAL A 36 15.94 -1.94 10.79
N ILE A 37 16.79 -1.45 11.68
CA ILE A 37 16.35 -0.57 12.78
C ILE A 37 15.72 0.71 12.22
N GLY A 38 14.50 1.02 12.67
CA GLY A 38 13.74 2.19 12.23
C GLY A 38 12.86 1.95 11.00
N ASP A 39 12.99 0.81 10.34
CA ASP A 39 12.09 0.39 9.27
C ASP A 39 10.82 -0.31 9.85
N PRO A 40 9.74 -0.47 9.10
CA PRO A 40 8.58 -1.21 9.56
C PRO A 40 8.89 -2.70 9.75
N ARG A 41 8.07 -3.40 10.51
CA ARG A 41 8.03 -4.85 10.51
C ARG A 41 7.18 -5.29 9.33
N GLU A 42 7.66 -6.25 8.57
CA GLU A 42 6.98 -6.77 7.39
C GLU A 42 7.33 -8.23 7.14
N ASP A 43 6.50 -8.92 6.39
CA ASP A 43 6.68 -10.33 6.07
C ASP A 43 7.11 -10.59 4.60
N PHE A 44 7.43 -9.52 3.84
CA PHE A 44 7.84 -9.63 2.44
C PHE A 44 9.01 -10.61 2.22
N TRP A 45 10.02 -10.53 3.08
CA TRP A 45 11.21 -11.38 2.96
C TRP A 45 11.03 -12.76 3.57
N GLU A 46 10.15 -12.88 4.57
CA GLU A 46 9.82 -14.13 5.26
C GLU A 46 8.96 -15.04 4.37
N ASN A 47 8.07 -14.46 3.57
CA ASN A 47 7.07 -15.14 2.77
C ASN A 47 7.44 -15.23 1.29
N HIS A 48 8.55 -15.90 0.97
CA HIS A 48 8.95 -16.15 -0.43
C HIS A 48 8.98 -14.90 -1.31
N LYS A 49 9.45 -13.76 -0.76
CA LYS A 49 9.57 -12.48 -1.46
C LYS A 49 8.23 -11.96 -2.00
N GLY A 50 7.23 -11.88 -1.15
CA GLY A 50 5.96 -11.29 -1.49
C GLY A 50 4.88 -12.26 -1.97
N HIS A 51 5.09 -13.58 -1.83
CA HIS A 51 4.08 -14.60 -2.11
C HIS A 51 3.63 -15.34 -0.84
N PRO A 52 2.95 -14.66 0.11
CA PRO A 52 2.48 -15.30 1.33
C PRO A 52 1.33 -16.27 1.04
N GLU A 53 1.19 -17.28 1.89
CA GLU A 53 0.12 -18.28 1.78
C GLU A 53 -1.29 -17.66 1.84
N TYR A 54 -1.45 -16.53 2.53
CA TYR A 54 -2.71 -15.82 2.65
C TYR A 54 -3.08 -14.95 1.42
N MET A 55 -2.22 -14.86 0.42
CA MET A 55 -2.41 -13.93 -0.71
C MET A 55 -3.72 -14.16 -1.46
N ASP A 56 -4.05 -15.41 -1.79
CA ASP A 56 -5.26 -15.73 -2.55
C ASP A 56 -6.54 -15.42 -1.76
N GLU A 57 -6.52 -15.66 -0.45
CA GLU A 57 -7.64 -15.35 0.42
C GLU A 57 -7.90 -13.85 0.46
N ILE A 58 -6.86 -13.05 0.73
CA ILE A 58 -6.98 -11.59 0.80
C ILE A 58 -7.26 -10.98 -0.57
N ALA A 59 -6.70 -11.52 -1.66
CA ALA A 59 -6.99 -11.08 -3.03
C ALA A 59 -8.49 -11.11 -3.33
N SER A 60 -9.23 -12.10 -2.82
CA SER A 60 -10.67 -12.21 -2.98
C SER A 60 -11.44 -11.02 -2.37
N VAL A 61 -10.93 -10.46 -1.28
CA VAL A 61 -11.54 -9.33 -0.56
C VAL A 61 -11.37 -8.02 -1.33
N VAL A 62 -10.19 -7.81 -1.92
CA VAL A 62 -9.87 -6.60 -2.67
C VAL A 62 -10.29 -6.66 -4.14
N ALA A 63 -10.78 -7.82 -4.62
CA ALA A 63 -11.07 -8.08 -6.04
C ALA A 63 -12.00 -7.04 -6.68
N LYS A 64 -13.02 -6.55 -5.94
CA LYS A 64 -13.93 -5.51 -6.43
C LYS A 64 -13.22 -4.19 -6.69
N SER A 65 -12.33 -3.78 -5.79
CA SER A 65 -11.54 -2.55 -5.94
C SER A 65 -10.51 -2.68 -7.05
N VAL A 66 -9.88 -3.86 -7.18
CA VAL A 66 -8.97 -4.20 -8.28
C VAL A 66 -9.69 -4.12 -9.64
N GLY A 67 -10.88 -4.70 -9.76
CA GLY A 67 -11.68 -4.64 -10.97
C GLY A 67 -12.10 -3.21 -11.34
N ARG A 68 -12.48 -2.39 -10.35
CA ARG A 68 -12.79 -0.97 -10.58
C ARG A 68 -11.58 -0.20 -11.05
N PHE A 69 -10.42 -0.41 -10.42
CA PHE A 69 -9.18 0.23 -10.83
C PHE A 69 -8.79 -0.16 -12.26
N ALA A 70 -8.82 -1.44 -12.61
CA ALA A 70 -8.52 -1.91 -13.96
C ALA A 70 -9.43 -1.24 -14.99
N ALA A 71 -10.76 -1.19 -14.73
CA ALA A 71 -11.72 -0.51 -15.60
C ALA A 71 -11.44 1.00 -15.74
N ASP A 72 -11.12 1.69 -14.63
CA ASP A 72 -10.80 3.13 -14.63
C ASP A 72 -9.52 3.43 -15.43
N GLN A 73 -8.60 2.47 -15.51
CA GLN A 73 -7.36 2.58 -16.30
C GLN A 73 -7.48 2.02 -17.72
N GLY A 74 -8.63 1.45 -18.10
CA GLY A 74 -8.81 0.80 -19.40
C GLY A 74 -8.01 -0.47 -19.58
N ILE A 75 -7.69 -1.17 -18.49
CA ILE A 75 -6.94 -2.43 -18.46
C ILE A 75 -7.94 -3.60 -18.46
N ASP A 76 -7.72 -4.62 -19.30
CA ASP A 76 -8.49 -5.87 -19.20
C ASP A 76 -8.17 -6.53 -17.85
N ILE A 77 -9.21 -6.89 -17.10
CA ILE A 77 -9.04 -7.54 -15.79
C ILE A 77 -8.30 -8.88 -15.89
N ASN A 78 -8.38 -9.56 -17.02
CA ASN A 78 -7.65 -10.82 -17.25
C ASN A 78 -6.13 -10.62 -17.41
N ASP A 79 -5.72 -9.38 -17.72
CA ASP A 79 -4.33 -8.98 -17.86
C ASP A 79 -3.79 -8.26 -16.62
N PHE A 80 -4.61 -8.11 -15.56
CA PHE A 80 -4.27 -7.38 -14.34
C PHE A 80 -4.34 -8.29 -13.10
N PHE A 81 -3.19 -8.60 -12.51
CA PHE A 81 -3.11 -9.55 -11.39
C PHE A 81 -2.12 -9.12 -10.32
N ILE A 82 -2.40 -9.53 -9.07
CA ILE A 82 -1.49 -9.34 -7.94
C ILE A 82 -0.30 -10.27 -8.14
N CYS A 83 0.91 -9.71 -8.12
CA CYS A 83 2.15 -10.48 -8.19
C CYS A 83 2.87 -10.60 -6.85
N ASP A 84 2.69 -9.64 -5.97
CA ASP A 84 3.26 -9.65 -4.62
C ASP A 84 2.25 -9.08 -3.63
N MET A 85 2.28 -9.56 -2.40
CA MET A 85 1.50 -9.04 -1.26
C MET A 85 2.32 -9.19 0.01
N TRP A 86 2.23 -8.22 0.91
CA TRP A 86 2.84 -8.32 2.23
C TRP A 86 2.11 -7.46 3.26
N HIS A 87 2.17 -7.91 4.49
CA HIS A 87 1.68 -7.21 5.66
C HIS A 87 2.80 -6.35 6.25
N GLN A 88 2.50 -5.09 6.57
CA GLN A 88 3.48 -4.13 7.09
C GLN A 88 2.92 -3.36 8.27
N VAL A 89 3.70 -3.28 9.35
CA VAL A 89 3.39 -2.52 10.57
C VAL A 89 4.50 -1.53 10.87
N THR A 90 4.14 -0.26 10.91
CA THR A 90 5.05 0.84 11.25
C THR A 90 4.81 1.23 12.70
N ASP A 91 5.67 0.76 13.59
CA ASP A 91 5.65 1.08 15.01
C ASP A 91 6.07 2.53 15.29
N GLN A 92 5.93 2.98 16.54
CA GLN A 92 6.34 4.33 16.93
C GLN A 92 7.82 4.58 16.60
N PHE A 93 8.11 5.77 16.05
CA PHE A 93 9.42 6.24 15.58
C PHE A 93 10.03 5.44 14.42
N HIS A 94 9.23 4.58 13.77
CA HIS A 94 9.62 3.91 12.54
C HIS A 94 9.04 4.60 11.31
N SER A 95 9.67 4.39 10.17
CA SER A 95 9.25 4.91 8.86
C SER A 95 9.70 3.95 7.77
N HIS A 96 9.01 3.92 6.63
CA HIS A 96 9.54 3.25 5.45
C HIS A 96 10.09 4.29 4.50
N LYS A 97 11.41 4.30 4.31
CA LYS A 97 12.14 5.29 3.52
C LYS A 97 11.64 5.36 2.09
N ALA A 98 11.89 6.50 1.44
CA ALA A 98 11.50 6.72 0.06
C ALA A 98 12.08 5.64 -0.87
N HIS A 99 11.20 4.96 -1.61
CA HIS A 99 11.51 3.85 -2.51
C HIS A 99 10.46 3.76 -3.63
N ASN A 100 10.66 2.86 -4.57
CA ASN A 100 9.66 2.45 -5.56
C ASN A 100 9.71 0.93 -5.75
N HIS A 101 8.71 0.37 -6.44
CA HIS A 101 8.61 -1.07 -6.67
C HIS A 101 8.98 -1.49 -8.09
N GLY A 102 9.72 -0.65 -8.82
CA GLY A 102 10.18 -0.93 -10.17
C GLY A 102 9.41 -0.21 -11.27
N ALA A 103 9.72 -0.53 -12.51
CA ALA A 103 9.29 0.25 -13.67
C ALA A 103 7.95 -0.19 -14.27
N THR A 104 7.35 -1.30 -13.83
CA THR A 104 6.18 -1.91 -14.47
C THR A 104 5.02 -2.14 -13.51
N GLY A 105 3.82 -1.79 -13.97
CA GLY A 105 2.59 -2.06 -13.24
C GLY A 105 2.22 -1.03 -12.20
N PHE A 106 1.42 -1.47 -11.27
CA PHE A 106 0.86 -0.65 -10.19
C PHE A 106 1.13 -1.28 -8.84
N SER A 107 1.08 -0.45 -7.81
CA SER A 107 1.10 -0.88 -6.41
C SER A 107 -0.16 -0.40 -5.72
N ALA A 108 -0.53 -1.05 -4.63
CA ALA A 108 -1.60 -0.58 -3.77
C ALA A 108 -1.29 -0.78 -2.29
N ASN A 109 -1.84 0.11 -1.46
CA ASN A 109 -1.83 0.00 -0.01
C ASN A 109 -3.28 -0.03 0.49
N LEU A 110 -3.67 -1.12 1.15
CA LEU A 110 -4.89 -1.19 1.95
C LEU A 110 -4.56 -0.77 3.37
N TYR A 111 -5.19 0.29 3.86
CA TYR A 111 -4.99 0.81 5.21
C TYR A 111 -5.78 -0.01 6.22
N MET A 112 -5.07 -0.80 7.04
CA MET A 112 -5.63 -1.78 7.98
C MET A 112 -5.86 -1.19 9.38
N ASN A 113 -4.88 -0.47 9.89
CA ASN A 113 -4.97 0.31 11.13
C ASN A 113 -4.45 1.71 10.85
N PHE A 114 -5.38 2.64 10.74
CA PHE A 114 -5.07 4.01 10.35
C PHE A 114 -6.03 4.99 11.03
N ASN A 115 -5.48 6.00 11.69
CA ASN A 115 -6.22 7.07 12.33
C ASN A 115 -5.73 8.41 11.76
N GLN A 116 -6.58 9.13 11.04
CA GLN A 116 -6.25 10.44 10.45
C GLN A 116 -5.76 11.49 11.46
N GLY A 117 -6.14 11.36 12.73
CA GLY A 117 -5.70 12.27 13.80
C GLY A 117 -4.29 11.98 14.30
N GLU A 118 -3.73 10.82 13.96
CA GLU A 118 -2.44 10.33 14.45
C GLU A 118 -1.48 10.02 13.29
N HIS A 119 -1.93 9.26 12.30
CA HIS A 119 -1.08 8.75 11.25
C HIS A 119 -1.05 9.66 10.02
N LEU A 120 0.10 9.76 9.38
CA LEU A 120 0.22 10.33 8.05
C LEU A 120 0.06 9.21 6.99
N PRO A 121 -0.68 9.49 5.88
CA PRO A 121 -0.76 8.56 4.77
C PRO A 121 0.56 8.47 4.01
N THR A 122 0.61 7.58 3.03
CA THR A 122 1.75 7.46 2.13
C THR A 122 2.02 8.77 1.42
N ARG A 123 3.28 9.23 1.45
CA ARG A 123 3.75 10.40 0.72
C ARG A 123 4.30 9.97 -0.64
N PHE A 124 3.88 10.64 -1.69
CA PHE A 124 4.33 10.43 -3.06
C PHE A 124 5.13 11.62 -3.54
N TYR A 125 6.20 11.38 -4.27
CA TYR A 125 7.06 12.40 -4.85
C TYR A 125 6.87 12.46 -6.36
N ALA A 126 6.67 13.67 -6.90
CA ALA A 126 6.61 13.84 -8.34
C ALA A 126 7.95 13.45 -8.98
N PRO A 127 7.90 12.84 -10.18
CA PRO A 127 9.13 12.46 -10.90
C PRO A 127 9.93 13.66 -11.46
N PHE A 128 9.42 14.88 -11.26
CA PHE A 128 10.07 16.12 -11.69
C PHE A 128 9.76 17.24 -10.70
N ASN A 129 10.64 18.26 -10.67
CA ASN A 129 10.45 19.44 -9.85
C ASN A 129 9.51 20.44 -10.52
N ASP A 130 8.94 21.34 -9.75
CA ASP A 130 8.25 22.51 -10.29
C ASP A 130 9.22 23.34 -11.14
N PHE A 131 8.84 23.64 -12.39
CA PHE A 131 9.73 24.29 -13.35
C PHE A 131 10.03 25.78 -13.02
N ALA A 132 9.16 26.43 -12.26
CA ALA A 132 9.33 27.83 -11.91
C ALA A 132 10.18 28.02 -10.64
N THR A 133 10.02 27.13 -9.67
CA THR A 133 10.66 27.24 -8.35
C THR A 133 11.82 26.26 -8.14
N GLY A 134 11.90 25.18 -8.93
CA GLY A 134 12.83 24.10 -8.75
C GLY A 134 12.55 23.23 -7.53
N ILE A 135 11.40 23.43 -6.86
CA ILE A 135 11.03 22.70 -5.66
C ILE A 135 10.47 21.32 -6.05
N SER A 136 10.92 20.29 -5.33
CA SER A 136 10.34 18.94 -5.45
C SER A 136 8.89 18.97 -4.97
N LEU A 137 8.01 18.41 -5.78
CA LEU A 137 6.58 18.32 -5.45
C LEU A 137 6.33 16.98 -4.74
N ASP A 138 5.57 17.04 -3.65
CA ASP A 138 5.07 15.88 -2.97
C ASP A 138 3.54 15.94 -2.81
N PHE A 139 2.93 14.79 -2.61
CA PHE A 139 1.50 14.64 -2.43
C PHE A 139 1.21 13.61 -1.34
N MET A 140 0.26 13.96 -0.48
CA MET A 140 -0.37 13.04 0.47
C MET A 140 -1.88 13.22 0.41
N ASP A 141 -2.64 12.15 0.28
CA ASP A 141 -4.11 12.21 0.40
C ASP A 141 -4.50 12.17 1.87
N LEU A 142 -4.66 13.35 2.46
CA LEU A 142 -5.03 13.47 3.88
C LEU A 142 -6.47 13.02 4.18
N ASN A 143 -7.26 12.64 3.16
CA ASN A 143 -8.58 12.07 3.35
C ASN A 143 -8.60 10.54 3.33
N VAL A 144 -7.44 9.90 3.26
CA VAL A 144 -7.34 8.45 3.42
C VAL A 144 -7.83 8.06 4.81
N ASP A 145 -8.62 7.01 4.86
CA ASP A 145 -9.12 6.44 6.10
C ASP A 145 -8.85 4.93 6.17
N GLU A 146 -9.10 4.36 7.33
CA GLU A 146 -9.03 2.93 7.53
C GLU A 146 -10.05 2.22 6.63
N GLY A 147 -9.63 1.13 5.99
CA GLY A 147 -10.44 0.43 4.98
C GLY A 147 -10.31 0.98 3.55
N ASP A 148 -9.56 2.07 3.36
CA ASP A 148 -9.26 2.55 2.02
C ASP A 148 -8.11 1.76 1.39
N ILE A 149 -8.27 1.42 0.11
CA ILE A 149 -7.22 0.90 -0.74
C ILE A 149 -6.83 1.97 -1.77
N VAL A 150 -5.53 2.29 -1.81
CA VAL A 150 -4.95 3.33 -2.67
C VAL A 150 -4.07 2.68 -3.71
N PHE A 151 -4.38 2.90 -4.99
CA PHE A 151 -3.60 2.44 -6.14
C PHE A 151 -2.74 3.56 -6.71
N PHE A 152 -1.51 3.22 -7.11
CA PHE A 152 -0.55 4.15 -7.69
C PHE A 152 0.45 3.40 -8.60
N PRO A 153 1.14 4.08 -9.55
CA PRO A 153 2.17 3.45 -10.37
C PRO A 153 3.33 2.93 -9.53
N SER A 154 3.77 1.69 -9.76
CA SER A 154 4.89 1.10 -9.02
C SER A 154 6.20 1.89 -9.13
N ALA A 155 6.38 2.63 -10.23
CA ALA A 155 7.57 3.44 -10.50
C ALA A 155 7.64 4.75 -9.69
N ILE A 156 6.52 5.20 -9.09
CA ILE A 156 6.53 6.46 -8.35
C ILE A 156 7.28 6.31 -7.03
N LEU A 157 8.16 7.29 -6.76
CA LEU A 157 8.86 7.35 -5.48
C LEU A 157 7.86 7.69 -4.37
N HIS A 158 7.85 6.89 -3.32
CA HIS A 158 6.95 7.09 -2.19
C HIS A 158 7.58 6.63 -0.87
N GLU A 159 7.01 7.08 0.23
CA GLU A 159 7.44 6.68 1.58
C GLU A 159 6.27 6.52 2.53
N SER A 160 6.46 5.76 3.59
CA SER A 160 5.64 5.84 4.80
C SER A 160 6.32 6.82 5.75
N PRO A 161 5.74 8.01 6.01
CA PRO A 161 6.30 8.96 6.96
C PRO A 161 6.47 8.32 8.35
N ILE A 162 7.35 8.95 9.17
CA ILE A 162 7.58 8.47 10.53
C ILE A 162 6.27 8.45 11.33
N ASN A 163 6.00 7.32 11.98
CA ASN A 163 4.91 7.24 12.95
C ASN A 163 5.36 7.81 14.29
N LEU A 164 4.75 8.90 14.72
CA LEU A 164 5.07 9.56 15.99
C LEU A 164 4.24 9.03 17.18
N TRP A 165 3.26 8.18 16.92
CA TRP A 165 2.28 7.73 17.90
C TRP A 165 2.55 6.30 18.37
N GLU A 166 2.12 5.98 19.59
CA GLU A 166 2.22 4.61 20.13
C GLU A 166 1.35 3.63 19.36
N THR A 167 0.25 4.11 18.77
CA THR A 167 -0.62 3.33 17.89
C THR A 167 0.15 2.99 16.61
N PRO A 168 0.34 1.70 16.26
CA PRO A 168 1.03 1.34 15.03
C PRO A 168 0.19 1.66 13.80
N ARG A 169 0.81 2.17 12.72
CA ARG A 169 0.22 2.28 11.39
C ARG A 169 0.39 0.96 10.66
N GLU A 170 -0.69 0.42 10.10
CA GLU A 170 -0.69 -0.91 9.51
C GLU A 170 -1.33 -0.91 8.12
N ILE A 171 -0.67 -1.57 7.18
CA ILE A 171 -1.15 -1.73 5.80
C ILE A 171 -0.95 -3.15 5.30
N LEU A 172 -1.77 -3.53 4.30
CA LEU A 172 -1.44 -4.58 3.35
C LEU A 172 -0.99 -3.93 2.06
N ALA A 173 0.24 -4.18 1.66
CA ALA A 173 0.82 -3.67 0.44
C ALA A 173 0.76 -4.75 -0.66
N MET A 174 0.55 -4.32 -1.90
CA MET A 174 0.38 -5.20 -3.05
C MET A 174 1.07 -4.62 -4.27
N ASN A 175 1.65 -5.48 -5.10
CA ASN A 175 2.10 -5.14 -6.43
C ASN A 175 1.25 -5.85 -7.48
N PHE A 176 1.01 -5.16 -8.59
CA PHE A 176 0.22 -5.64 -9.72
C PHE A 176 1.05 -5.59 -11.00
N ARG A 177 0.89 -6.59 -11.82
CA ARG A 177 1.41 -6.60 -13.20
C ARG A 177 0.27 -6.45 -14.19
N VAL A 178 0.62 -5.86 -15.34
CA VAL A 178 -0.21 -5.83 -16.54
C VAL A 178 0.47 -6.68 -17.60
N ASN A 179 -0.20 -7.72 -18.09
CA ASN A 179 0.28 -8.46 -19.27
C ASN A 179 0.05 -7.58 -20.50
N SER A 180 1.05 -7.48 -21.35
CA SER A 180 1.04 -6.73 -22.61
C SER A 180 0.96 -7.69 -23.78
#